data_a75d818a4e5a72538aacf5fa0143b068
#
_entry.id   a75d818a4e5a72538aacf5fa0143b068
#
_cell.length_a   1.000
_cell.length_b   1.000
_cell.length_c   1.000
_cell.angle_alpha   90.00
_cell.angle_beta   90.00
_cell.angle_gamma   90.00
#
_symmetry.space_group_name_H-M   'P 1'
#
loop_
_entity.id
_entity.type
_entity.pdbx_description
1 polymer ?
#
loop_
_entity_poly.entity_id
_entity_poly.type
_entity_poly.pdbx_seq_one_letter_code
_entity_poly.pdbx_strand_id
1 'polypeptide(L)' 'MDEREVRYFGHCENCEDDVTDELGEYYINDDGEIFCCIECVLEHFEITKVEL' A
#
# COMPACT_ATOMS: atom_id res chain seq x y z
N MET A 1 -1.64 17.05 -22.76
CA MET A 1 -2.68 16.65 -21.84
C MET A 1 -2.38 15.30 -21.26
N ASP A 2 -2.16 15.24 -20.03
CA ASP A 2 -1.70 14.02 -19.42
C ASP A 2 -2.81 13.36 -18.62
N GLU A 3 -3.43 12.39 -19.25
CA GLU A 3 -4.38 11.59 -18.52
C GLU A 3 -3.58 10.49 -17.87
N ARG A 4 -3.31 10.66 -16.64
CA ARG A 4 -2.58 9.68 -15.90
C ARG A 4 -3.54 8.66 -15.32
N GLU A 5 -3.34 7.42 -15.68
CA GLU A 5 -4.14 6.36 -15.11
C GLU A 5 -3.56 5.99 -13.76
N VAL A 6 -4.34 6.22 -12.74
CA VAL A 6 -3.96 5.84 -11.38
C VAL A 6 -4.34 4.38 -11.17
N ARG A 7 -3.39 3.56 -10.76
CA ARG A 7 -3.66 2.17 -10.46
C ARG A 7 -4.08 2.03 -9.01
N TYR A 8 -5.25 1.47 -8.83
CA TYR A 8 -5.76 1.23 -7.50
C TYR A 8 -5.46 -0.21 -7.09
N PHE A 9 -4.71 -0.38 -6.01
CA PHE A 9 -4.33 -1.72 -5.54
C PHE A 9 -5.25 -2.24 -4.46
N GLY A 10 -5.88 -1.35 -3.75
CA GLY A 10 -6.76 -1.71 -2.65
C GLY A 10 -6.78 -0.60 -1.63
N HIS A 11 -7.06 -0.96 -0.40
CA HIS A 11 -7.05 0.03 0.68
C HIS A 11 -6.23 -0.52 1.85
N CYS A 12 -5.71 0.39 2.65
CA CYS A 12 -4.91 0.03 3.81
C CYS A 12 -5.77 -0.70 4.85
N GLU A 13 -5.29 -1.83 5.33
CA GLU A 13 -6.03 -2.60 6.32
C GLU A 13 -6.09 -1.92 7.68
N ASN A 14 -5.20 -0.97 7.90
CA ASN A 14 -5.14 -0.28 9.19
C ASN A 14 -5.95 1.02 9.21
N CYS A 15 -5.71 1.89 8.24
CA CYS A 15 -6.35 3.20 8.21
C CYS A 15 -7.42 3.33 7.13
N GLU A 16 -7.54 2.32 6.28
CA GLU A 16 -8.54 2.26 5.21
C GLU A 16 -8.37 3.32 4.13
N ASP A 17 -7.19 3.90 4.03
CA ASP A 17 -6.89 4.84 2.96
C ASP A 17 -6.64 4.09 1.66
N ASP A 18 -6.96 4.71 0.55
CA ASP A 18 -6.72 4.11 -0.76
C ASP A 18 -5.23 3.94 -1.01
N VAL A 19 -4.87 2.76 -1.50
CA VAL A 19 -3.49 2.46 -1.86
C VAL A 19 -3.41 2.43 -3.38
N THR A 20 -2.70 3.39 -3.94
CA THR A 20 -2.57 3.55 -5.38
C THR A 20 -1.11 3.72 -5.77
N ASP A 21 -0.84 3.74 -7.07
CA ASP A 21 0.53 3.90 -7.54
C ASP A 21 1.07 5.31 -7.29
N GLU A 22 0.22 6.24 -6.93
CA GLU A 22 0.66 7.59 -6.60
C GLU A 22 1.43 7.64 -5.29
N LEU A 23 1.30 6.61 -4.46
CA LEU A 23 2.04 6.54 -3.21
C LEU A 23 3.53 6.30 -3.43
N GLY A 24 3.90 5.72 -4.58
CA GLY A 24 5.27 5.39 -4.87
C GLY A 24 5.72 4.08 -4.26
N GLU A 25 5.09 3.66 -3.20
CA GLU A 25 5.41 2.41 -2.52
C GLU A 25 4.27 2.02 -1.60
N TYR A 26 4.20 0.76 -1.29
CA TYR A 26 3.23 0.28 -0.32
C TYR A 26 3.78 -1.01 0.32
N TYR A 27 3.06 -1.55 1.29
CA TYR A 27 3.51 -2.70 2.05
C TYR A 27 2.46 -3.80 2.00
N ILE A 28 2.92 -5.04 1.96
CA ILE A 28 2.04 -6.19 1.99
C ILE A 28 2.56 -7.20 3.01
N ASN A 29 1.67 -8.01 3.57
CA ASN A 29 2.06 -9.06 4.49
C ASN A 29 1.80 -10.44 3.87
N ASP A 30 2.07 -11.49 4.63
CA ASP A 30 1.87 -12.86 4.16
C ASP A 30 0.43 -13.19 3.84
N ASP A 31 -0.50 -12.51 4.49
CA ASP A 31 -1.92 -12.75 4.28
C ASP A 31 -2.46 -12.02 3.05
N GLY A 32 -1.61 -11.22 2.41
CA GLY A 32 -2.02 -10.45 1.25
C GLY A 32 -2.67 -9.12 1.59
N GLU A 33 -2.60 -8.71 2.83
CA GLU A 33 -3.13 -7.42 3.24
C GLU A 33 -2.21 -6.30 2.82
N ILE A 34 -2.79 -5.17 2.45
CA ILE A 34 -2.06 -4.01 1.95
C ILE A 34 -2.04 -2.91 2.99
N PHE A 35 -0.90 -2.21 3.08
CA PHE A 35 -0.74 -1.10 4.01
C PHE A 35 -0.13 0.08 3.28
N CYS A 36 -0.57 1.28 3.61
CA CYS A 36 -0.16 2.48 2.90
C CYS A 36 1.20 3.03 3.34
N CYS A 37 1.60 2.79 4.58
CA CYS A 37 2.86 3.32 5.09
C CYS A 37 3.40 2.43 6.19
N ILE A 38 4.66 2.70 6.57
CA ILE A 38 5.34 1.86 7.57
C ILE A 38 4.65 1.94 8.93
N GLU A 39 4.05 3.06 9.26
CA GLU A 39 3.37 3.20 10.53
C GLU A 39 2.18 2.26 10.66
N CYS A 40 1.56 1.91 9.55
CA CYS A 40 0.45 1.00 9.56
C CYS A 40 0.89 -0.45 9.74
N VAL A 41 2.17 -0.75 9.55
CA VAL A 41 2.69 -2.11 9.61
C VAL A 41 3.57 -2.37 10.81
N LEU A 42 3.68 -1.43 11.72
CA LEU A 42 4.57 -1.57 12.87
C LEU A 42 4.26 -2.78 13.75
N GLU A 43 3.03 -3.22 13.74
CA GLU A 43 2.60 -4.36 14.55
C GLU A 43 2.72 -5.69 13.80
N HIS A 44 3.19 -5.64 12.57
CA HIS A 44 3.31 -6.83 11.74
C HIS A 44 4.77 -7.19 11.55
N PHE A 45 5.08 -8.49 11.52
CA PHE A 45 6.46 -8.93 11.47
C PHE A 45 6.94 -9.29 10.07
N GLU A 46 6.09 -9.84 9.25
CA GLU A 46 6.50 -10.28 7.93
C GLU A 46 5.93 -9.38 6.85
N ILE A 47 6.56 -8.23 6.71
CA ILE A 47 6.10 -7.20 5.79
C ILE A 47 7.08 -7.05 4.64
N THR A 48 6.55 -6.98 3.44
CA THR A 48 7.35 -6.75 2.25
C THR A 48 7.03 -5.37 1.69
N LYS A 49 8.07 -4.58 1.46
CA LYS A 49 7.90 -3.27 0.84
C LYS A 49 7.86 -3.45 -0.66
N VAL A 50 6.85 -2.91 -1.29
CA VAL A 50 6.71 -2.94 -2.74
C VAL A 50 6.99 -1.54 -3.28
N GLU A 51 8.03 -1.41 -4.08
CA GLU A 51 8.37 -0.13 -4.69
C GLU A 51 7.79 -0.06 -6.10
N LEU A 52 7.18 1.06 -6.39
CA LEU A 52 6.48 1.27 -7.67
C LEU A 52 7.30 2.04 -8.69
#